data_e4eded0894fcb58e5d9dd2d0c4dc1151
#
_entry.id   e4eded0894fcb58e5d9dd2d0c4dc1151
#
_cell.length_a   1.000
_cell.length_b   1.000
_cell.length_c   1.000
_cell.angle_alpha   90.00
_cell.angle_beta   90.00
_cell.angle_gamma   90.00
#
_symmetry.space_group_name_H-M   'P 1'
#
loop_
_entity.id
_entity.type
_entity.pdbx_description
1 polymer ?
#
loop_
_entity_poly.entity_id
_entity_poly.type
_entity_poly.pdbx_seq_one_letter_code
_entity_poly.pdbx_strand_id
1 'polypeptide(L)'
;MWAYESVFYQIYPLGFCGAPFENDGVLTHRILKVNDWIEHIKNLGANAIYFSPVFESDTHGYNTRDYKKIDCRLGTNDDFKEVCENLHKNNIKVVLDGVFNHVGRGFWAFQDVLQNRENSRYRDWFFIDFNGNSNYNDGLWYEGWEGNFDLVKINLRNEEVINHIFECIKLWIDEFDIDGLRLDVAYCLDKDFLKRLRSYTDGLKNDFLLLGELLHGDYNQFVNDDMLHSCTNYECYKGVYSSFNSMNMFEIVHSLLHQFGPEQWTLYRGKHLLSFVDNHDVSRIASILTNEKHIPLTYGMIFGMPGIPCVYYGSEWGAKAHKNEGDPALRVCFDEPLDNELSEFISKLATAHKNSKALCYGDFRSVVLQNKHCIFERKCDDERVLVAINADENPVTVHFDAGCGTAVDLISGNMHDFGGGSELPPYSVQYWKMER
;
A
#
# COMPACT_ATOMS: atom_id res chain seq x y z
N MET A 1 15.19 8.36 -1.74
CA MET A 1 14.41 7.07 -1.81
C MET A 1 13.44 7.18 -2.98
N TRP A 2 13.58 6.30 -3.97
CA TRP A 2 12.75 6.30 -5.20
C TRP A 2 11.24 6.22 -4.92
N ALA A 3 10.85 5.52 -3.87
CA ALA A 3 9.43 5.32 -3.53
C ALA A 3 8.68 6.62 -3.21
N TYR A 4 9.36 7.65 -2.75
CA TYR A 4 8.74 8.92 -2.38
C TYR A 4 8.26 9.75 -3.58
N GLU A 5 8.78 9.44 -4.78
CA GLU A 5 8.38 10.05 -6.06
C GLU A 5 7.53 9.10 -6.91
N SER A 6 7.12 7.96 -6.34
CA SER A 6 6.42 6.91 -7.06
C SER A 6 4.91 6.94 -6.84
N VAL A 7 4.21 6.37 -7.79
CA VAL A 7 2.81 5.97 -7.70
C VAL A 7 2.78 4.44 -7.72
N PHE A 8 2.21 3.85 -6.69
CA PHE A 8 2.13 2.40 -6.54
C PHE A 8 0.85 1.84 -7.15
N TYR A 9 0.96 0.64 -7.69
CA TYR A 9 -0.15 -0.20 -8.09
C TYR A 9 -0.11 -1.50 -7.31
N GLN A 10 -1.15 -1.81 -6.55
CA GLN A 10 -1.20 -3.01 -5.74
C GLN A 10 -1.93 -4.14 -6.46
N ILE A 11 -1.31 -5.31 -6.51
CA ILE A 11 -1.90 -6.55 -7.02
C ILE A 11 -1.93 -7.61 -5.90
N TYR A 12 -3.10 -8.26 -5.71
CA TYR A 12 -3.21 -9.49 -4.94
C TYR A 12 -3.15 -10.69 -5.91
N PRO A 13 -2.00 -11.37 -6.05
CA PRO A 13 -1.72 -12.24 -7.18
C PRO A 13 -2.65 -13.45 -7.31
N LEU A 14 -2.94 -14.15 -6.20
CA LEU A 14 -3.80 -15.34 -6.25
C LEU A 14 -5.20 -15.01 -6.79
N GLY A 15 -5.81 -13.92 -6.31
CA GLY A 15 -7.10 -13.46 -6.82
C GLY A 15 -6.99 -12.90 -8.22
N PHE A 16 -6.08 -11.96 -8.46
CA PHE A 16 -5.83 -11.34 -9.75
C PHE A 16 -5.65 -12.36 -10.88
N CYS A 17 -4.91 -13.43 -10.62
CA CYS A 17 -4.62 -14.49 -11.58
C CYS A 17 -5.69 -15.59 -11.63
N GLY A 18 -6.78 -15.50 -10.84
CA GLY A 18 -7.83 -16.51 -10.81
C GLY A 18 -7.36 -17.87 -10.29
N ALA A 19 -6.42 -17.88 -9.34
CA ALA A 19 -5.95 -19.09 -8.70
C ALA A 19 -7.03 -19.68 -7.78
N PRO A 20 -7.11 -21.03 -7.62
CA PRO A 20 -8.02 -21.64 -6.66
C PRO A 20 -7.65 -21.22 -5.23
N PHE A 21 -8.63 -21.11 -4.33
CA PHE A 21 -8.40 -20.70 -2.94
C PHE A 21 -7.51 -21.72 -2.21
N GLU A 22 -7.85 -23.00 -2.27
CA GLU A 22 -7.02 -24.07 -1.71
C GLU A 22 -5.84 -24.37 -2.64
N ASN A 23 -4.67 -24.59 -2.06
CA ASN A 23 -3.51 -25.03 -2.84
C ASN A 23 -3.70 -26.49 -3.26
N ASP A 24 -4.02 -26.69 -4.52
CA ASP A 24 -4.28 -27.99 -5.14
C ASP A 24 -2.98 -28.73 -5.59
N GLY A 25 -1.84 -28.10 -5.42
CA GLY A 25 -0.54 -28.62 -5.85
C GLY A 25 -0.32 -28.66 -7.38
N VAL A 26 -1.24 -28.06 -8.15
CA VAL A 26 -1.17 -28.06 -9.63
C VAL A 26 -0.39 -26.85 -10.12
N LEU A 27 0.74 -27.10 -10.76
CA LEU A 27 1.51 -26.05 -11.40
C LEU A 27 0.75 -25.43 -12.58
N THR A 28 0.56 -24.10 -12.51
CA THR A 28 -0.09 -23.35 -13.58
C THR A 28 0.56 -21.98 -13.70
N HIS A 29 0.99 -21.58 -14.89
CA HIS A 29 1.76 -20.36 -15.17
C HIS A 29 0.89 -19.08 -15.20
N ARG A 30 0.04 -18.88 -14.18
CA ARG A 30 -0.94 -17.79 -14.13
C ARG A 30 -0.31 -16.42 -13.92
N ILE A 31 0.82 -16.33 -13.23
CA ILE A 31 1.48 -15.05 -12.90
C ILE A 31 1.89 -14.27 -14.16
N LEU A 32 2.12 -14.97 -15.28
CA LEU A 32 2.45 -14.35 -16.56
C LEU A 32 1.39 -13.38 -17.06
N LYS A 33 0.13 -13.49 -16.57
CA LYS A 33 -0.95 -12.53 -16.82
C LYS A 33 -0.55 -11.10 -16.47
N VAL A 34 0.34 -10.88 -15.51
CA VAL A 34 0.82 -9.55 -15.16
C VAL A 34 1.48 -8.84 -16.35
N ASN A 35 2.13 -9.60 -17.24
CA ASN A 35 2.74 -9.05 -18.44
C ASN A 35 1.74 -8.33 -19.36
N ASP A 36 0.51 -8.84 -19.44
CA ASP A 36 -0.56 -8.26 -20.27
C ASP A 36 -1.10 -6.95 -19.67
N TRP A 37 -0.84 -6.70 -18.38
CA TRP A 37 -1.30 -5.50 -17.67
C TRP A 37 -0.25 -4.38 -17.59
N ILE A 38 0.99 -4.64 -17.99
CA ILE A 38 2.09 -3.66 -17.86
C ILE A 38 1.75 -2.34 -18.57
N GLU A 39 1.16 -2.41 -19.76
CA GLU A 39 0.83 -1.19 -20.50
C GLU A 39 -0.29 -0.38 -19.82
N HIS A 40 -1.31 -1.04 -19.27
CA HIS A 40 -2.35 -0.39 -18.47
C HIS A 40 -1.74 0.30 -17.22
N ILE A 41 -0.88 -0.39 -16.49
CA ILE A 41 -0.21 0.14 -15.28
C ILE A 41 0.61 1.39 -15.63
N LYS A 42 1.35 1.37 -16.76
CA LYS A 42 2.10 2.53 -17.27
C LYS A 42 1.19 3.68 -17.65
N ASN A 43 0.09 3.39 -18.37
CA ASN A 43 -0.87 4.40 -18.83
C ASN A 43 -1.60 5.05 -17.64
N LEU A 44 -1.85 4.29 -16.58
CA LEU A 44 -2.36 4.82 -15.31
C LEU A 44 -1.35 5.76 -14.64
N GLY A 45 -0.08 5.69 -15.01
CA GLY A 45 1.01 6.49 -14.46
C GLY A 45 1.70 5.87 -13.25
N ALA A 46 1.39 4.63 -12.89
CA ALA A 46 2.10 3.90 -11.84
C ALA A 46 3.50 3.47 -12.33
N ASN A 47 4.49 3.55 -11.43
CA ASN A 47 5.88 3.18 -11.68
C ASN A 47 6.47 2.29 -10.58
N ALA A 48 5.62 1.75 -9.72
CA ALA A 48 5.96 0.72 -8.75
C ALA A 48 4.78 -0.24 -8.58
N ILE A 49 5.06 -1.54 -8.47
CA ILE A 49 4.07 -2.55 -8.08
C ILE A 49 4.37 -3.03 -6.66
N TYR A 50 3.32 -3.13 -5.88
CA TYR A 50 3.29 -3.88 -4.64
C TYR A 50 2.49 -5.17 -4.86
N PHE A 51 3.18 -6.32 -4.81
CA PHE A 51 2.54 -7.62 -4.82
C PHE A 51 2.21 -8.05 -3.39
N SER A 52 0.93 -8.35 -3.10
CA SER A 52 0.56 -9.20 -1.97
C SER A 52 1.19 -10.59 -2.15
N PRO A 53 1.15 -11.51 -1.15
CA PRO A 53 2.02 -12.69 -1.15
C PRO A 53 2.02 -13.49 -2.45
N VAL A 54 3.23 -13.86 -2.92
CA VAL A 54 3.48 -14.65 -4.14
C VAL A 54 4.03 -16.04 -3.84
N PHE A 55 4.47 -16.30 -2.59
CA PHE A 55 5.16 -17.54 -2.23
C PHE A 55 4.21 -18.68 -1.91
N GLU A 56 4.72 -19.92 -2.03
CA GLU A 56 3.96 -21.15 -1.78
C GLU A 56 3.21 -21.08 -0.44
N SER A 57 1.90 -21.27 -0.47
CA SER A 57 1.03 -21.09 0.69
C SER A 57 -0.07 -22.14 0.76
N ASP A 58 -0.73 -22.27 1.92
CA ASP A 58 -1.83 -23.21 2.10
C ASP A 58 -3.09 -22.76 1.34
N THR A 59 -3.44 -21.45 1.46
CA THR A 59 -4.67 -20.90 0.86
C THR A 59 -4.46 -19.47 0.32
N HIS A 60 -4.60 -18.46 1.17
CA HIS A 60 -4.70 -17.04 0.80
C HIS A 60 -3.34 -16.31 0.63
N GLY A 61 -2.24 -17.01 0.66
CA GLY A 61 -0.89 -16.41 0.52
C GLY A 61 -0.24 -16.01 1.84
N TYR A 62 -1.00 -15.64 2.87
CA TYR A 62 -0.46 -15.24 4.18
C TYR A 62 -0.12 -16.44 5.09
N ASN A 63 -0.51 -17.65 4.73
CA ASN A 63 -0.14 -18.90 5.38
C ASN A 63 0.95 -19.63 4.58
N THR A 64 2.14 -19.06 4.57
CA THR A 64 3.29 -19.47 3.77
C THR A 64 3.76 -20.90 4.13
N ARG A 65 4.02 -21.71 3.10
CA ARG A 65 4.66 -23.04 3.20
C ARG A 65 6.16 -23.00 2.94
N ASP A 66 6.56 -22.17 1.97
CA ASP A 66 7.96 -22.08 1.55
C ASP A 66 8.23 -20.69 0.96
N TYR A 67 9.14 -19.94 1.57
CA TYR A 67 9.56 -18.61 1.12
C TYR A 67 10.48 -18.61 -0.10
N LYS A 68 11.05 -19.77 -0.46
CA LYS A 68 12.01 -19.89 -1.58
C LYS A 68 11.33 -20.27 -2.90
N LYS A 69 10.03 -20.54 -2.87
CA LYS A 69 9.27 -21.05 -4.00
C LYS A 69 8.04 -20.17 -4.27
N ILE A 70 7.87 -19.77 -5.51
CA ILE A 70 6.61 -19.14 -5.96
C ILE A 70 5.49 -20.17 -5.84
N ASP A 71 4.29 -19.72 -5.43
CA ASP A 71 3.11 -20.55 -5.29
C ASP A 71 2.81 -21.27 -6.61
N CYS A 72 2.70 -22.61 -6.56
CA CYS A 72 2.50 -23.42 -7.77
C CYS A 72 1.22 -23.05 -8.53
N ARG A 73 0.22 -22.51 -7.85
CA ARG A 73 -1.00 -21.98 -8.47
C ARG A 73 -0.73 -20.71 -9.31
N LEU A 74 0.36 -20.00 -9.05
CA LEU A 74 0.81 -18.82 -9.80
C LEU A 74 1.81 -19.17 -10.87
N GLY A 75 2.76 -20.06 -10.59
CA GLY A 75 3.80 -20.42 -11.54
C GLY A 75 5.07 -20.96 -10.89
N THR A 76 6.18 -20.77 -11.59
CA THR A 76 7.52 -21.09 -11.15
C THR A 76 8.29 -19.83 -10.78
N ASN A 77 9.46 -19.99 -10.13
CA ASN A 77 10.39 -18.89 -9.92
C ASN A 77 10.83 -18.24 -11.25
N ASP A 78 11.02 -19.06 -12.30
CA ASP A 78 11.37 -18.52 -13.63
C ASP A 78 10.26 -17.67 -14.24
N ASP A 79 8.98 -18.05 -14.09
CA ASP A 79 7.83 -17.23 -14.53
C ASP A 79 7.81 -15.88 -13.81
N PHE A 80 7.99 -15.91 -12.49
CA PHE A 80 7.98 -14.67 -11.70
C PHE A 80 9.19 -13.78 -11.99
N LYS A 81 10.36 -14.39 -12.24
CA LYS A 81 11.55 -13.68 -12.70
C LYS A 81 11.29 -12.96 -14.02
N GLU A 82 10.66 -13.65 -14.99
CA GLU A 82 10.27 -13.04 -16.28
C GLU A 82 9.36 -11.84 -16.07
N VAL A 83 8.35 -11.95 -15.19
CA VAL A 83 7.45 -10.83 -14.84
C VAL A 83 8.24 -9.66 -14.27
N CYS A 84 9.13 -9.89 -13.30
CA CYS A 84 9.96 -8.84 -12.71
C CYS A 84 10.87 -8.16 -13.75
N GLU A 85 11.52 -8.94 -14.61
CA GLU A 85 12.35 -8.41 -15.69
C GLU A 85 11.54 -7.52 -16.66
N ASN A 86 10.32 -7.93 -17.01
CA ASN A 86 9.45 -7.17 -17.89
C ASN A 86 8.95 -5.89 -17.22
N LEU A 87 8.65 -5.90 -15.92
CA LEU A 87 8.33 -4.72 -15.14
C LEU A 87 9.51 -3.73 -15.12
N HIS A 88 10.71 -4.21 -14.81
CA HIS A 88 11.91 -3.37 -14.79
C HIS A 88 12.25 -2.78 -16.17
N LYS A 89 12.11 -3.54 -17.26
CA LYS A 89 12.26 -3.03 -18.65
C LYS A 89 11.30 -1.87 -18.94
N ASN A 90 10.16 -1.82 -18.24
CA ASN A 90 9.18 -0.75 -18.34
C ASN A 90 9.32 0.32 -17.24
N ASN A 91 10.46 0.35 -16.52
CA ASN A 91 10.75 1.28 -15.42
C ASN A 91 9.73 1.20 -14.27
N ILE A 92 9.20 0.01 -13.99
CA ILE A 92 8.30 -0.26 -12.88
C ILE A 92 9.08 -1.01 -11.81
N LYS A 93 9.15 -0.45 -10.59
CA LYS A 93 9.78 -1.05 -9.42
C LYS A 93 8.91 -2.17 -8.83
N VAL A 94 9.54 -3.17 -8.21
CA VAL A 94 8.86 -4.34 -7.66
C VAL A 94 9.05 -4.42 -6.15
N VAL A 95 7.93 -4.44 -5.41
CA VAL A 95 7.88 -4.62 -3.96
C VAL A 95 7.07 -5.87 -3.65
N LEU A 96 7.62 -6.76 -2.81
CA LEU A 96 6.95 -7.99 -2.39
C LEU A 96 6.42 -7.89 -0.96
N ASP A 97 5.40 -8.68 -0.68
CA ASP A 97 4.91 -8.87 0.68
C ASP A 97 5.81 -9.83 1.46
N GLY A 98 6.34 -9.36 2.57
CA GLY A 98 7.13 -10.12 3.53
C GLY A 98 6.27 -10.53 4.72
N VAL A 99 5.76 -11.75 4.72
CA VAL A 99 4.92 -12.31 5.79
C VAL A 99 5.84 -13.00 6.81
N PHE A 100 6.36 -12.24 7.78
CA PHE A 100 7.39 -12.72 8.72
C PHE A 100 6.92 -12.89 10.16
N ASN A 101 5.69 -12.50 10.49
CA ASN A 101 5.15 -12.74 11.83
C ASN A 101 4.72 -14.19 12.02
N HIS A 102 4.24 -14.84 10.98
CA HIS A 102 3.65 -16.17 11.01
C HIS A 102 3.84 -16.91 9.69
N VAL A 103 3.61 -18.21 9.73
CA VAL A 103 3.64 -19.14 8.58
C VAL A 103 2.38 -19.99 8.57
N GLY A 104 2.11 -20.68 7.47
CA GLY A 104 1.05 -21.69 7.41
C GLY A 104 1.39 -22.95 8.18
N ARG A 105 0.40 -23.75 8.48
CA ARG A 105 0.60 -25.08 9.08
C ARG A 105 1.36 -26.01 8.13
N GLY A 106 1.27 -25.78 6.82
CA GLY A 106 2.05 -26.49 5.81
C GLY A 106 3.52 -26.10 5.73
N PHE A 107 3.99 -25.12 6.52
CA PHE A 107 5.40 -24.73 6.52
C PHE A 107 6.30 -25.89 6.95
N TRP A 108 7.32 -26.16 6.17
CA TRP A 108 8.14 -27.38 6.29
C TRP A 108 8.73 -27.58 7.70
N ALA A 109 9.19 -26.52 8.38
CA ALA A 109 9.74 -26.65 9.74
C ALA A 109 8.63 -26.92 10.77
N PHE A 110 7.41 -26.40 10.58
CA PHE A 110 6.28 -26.71 11.45
C PHE A 110 5.76 -28.13 11.22
N GLN A 111 5.79 -28.62 9.97
CA GLN A 111 5.48 -30.03 9.68
C GLN A 111 6.45 -31.01 10.36
N ASP A 112 7.74 -30.65 10.43
CA ASP A 112 8.71 -31.42 11.23
C ASP A 112 8.35 -31.42 12.71
N VAL A 113 7.92 -30.29 13.28
CA VAL A 113 7.43 -30.23 14.67
C VAL A 113 6.20 -31.12 14.88
N LEU A 114 5.23 -31.07 13.99
CA LEU A 114 4.04 -31.92 14.07
C LEU A 114 4.40 -33.41 14.07
N GLN A 115 5.41 -33.82 13.31
CA GLN A 115 5.87 -35.21 13.19
C GLN A 115 6.77 -35.63 14.35
N ASN A 116 7.75 -34.82 14.74
CA ASN A 116 8.84 -35.19 15.65
C ASN A 116 8.64 -34.65 17.07
N ARG A 117 7.64 -33.78 17.28
CA ARG A 117 7.27 -33.21 18.59
C ARG A 117 8.47 -32.55 19.27
N GLU A 118 8.71 -32.87 20.56
CA GLU A 118 9.81 -32.34 21.38
C GLU A 118 11.19 -32.67 20.80
N ASN A 119 11.28 -33.67 19.95
CA ASN A 119 12.54 -34.06 19.27
C ASN A 119 12.82 -33.27 17.99
N SER A 120 11.89 -32.45 17.52
CA SER A 120 12.12 -31.59 16.37
C SER A 120 13.22 -30.58 16.66
N ARG A 121 14.19 -30.44 15.75
CA ARG A 121 15.20 -29.38 15.84
C ARG A 121 14.60 -27.97 15.63
N TYR A 122 13.39 -27.87 15.06
CA TYR A 122 12.70 -26.62 14.74
C TYR A 122 11.68 -26.20 15.81
N ARG A 123 11.54 -26.94 16.94
CA ARG A 123 10.57 -26.63 17.98
C ARG A 123 10.70 -25.19 18.50
N ASP A 124 11.93 -24.68 18.61
CA ASP A 124 12.23 -23.35 19.16
C ASP A 124 12.07 -22.22 18.10
N TRP A 125 11.70 -22.59 16.85
CA TRP A 125 11.30 -21.65 15.82
C TRP A 125 9.90 -21.07 16.06
N PHE A 126 9.12 -21.73 16.95
CA PHE A 126 7.73 -21.42 17.26
C PHE A 126 7.54 -21.31 18.77
N PHE A 127 6.38 -20.87 19.22
CA PHE A 127 5.98 -20.82 20.64
C PHE A 127 5.00 -21.96 20.91
N ILE A 128 5.48 -23.10 21.43
CA ILE A 128 4.73 -24.36 21.50
C ILE A 128 4.61 -24.84 22.94
N ASP A 129 3.41 -25.35 23.31
CA ASP A 129 3.18 -26.16 24.50
C ASP A 129 2.70 -27.55 24.06
N PHE A 130 3.58 -28.55 24.29
CA PHE A 130 3.30 -29.95 23.94
C PHE A 130 2.31 -30.62 24.89
N ASN A 131 1.94 -30.00 26.01
CA ASN A 131 0.89 -30.48 26.92
C ASN A 131 -0.48 -29.81 26.63
N GLY A 132 -0.51 -28.84 25.72
CA GLY A 132 -1.72 -28.14 25.29
C GLY A 132 -2.41 -28.78 24.12
N ASN A 133 -3.41 -28.09 23.58
CA ASN A 133 -4.09 -28.48 22.36
C ASN A 133 -4.58 -27.24 21.59
N SER A 134 -4.66 -27.34 20.29
CA SER A 134 -5.24 -26.33 19.41
C SER A 134 -6.63 -26.80 18.92
N ASN A 135 -7.28 -25.98 18.12
CA ASN A 135 -8.54 -26.36 17.46
C ASN A 135 -8.39 -27.49 16.42
N TYR A 136 -7.15 -27.85 16.06
CA TYR A 136 -6.84 -28.97 15.18
C TYR A 136 -6.79 -30.33 15.91
N ASN A 137 -6.86 -30.34 17.24
CA ASN A 137 -6.84 -31.55 18.08
C ASN A 137 -5.64 -32.48 17.82
N ASP A 138 -4.50 -31.92 17.52
CA ASP A 138 -3.27 -32.65 17.22
C ASP A 138 -2.30 -32.78 18.42
N GLY A 139 -2.80 -32.45 19.63
CA GLY A 139 -2.10 -32.70 20.90
C GLY A 139 -0.93 -31.77 21.15
N LEU A 140 -0.96 -30.55 20.62
CA LEU A 140 -0.09 -29.45 20.98
C LEU A 140 -0.82 -28.11 20.86
N TRP A 141 -0.46 -27.16 21.70
CA TRP A 141 -0.85 -25.76 21.55
C TRP A 141 0.34 -24.97 21.04
N TYR A 142 0.08 -23.94 20.24
CA TYR A 142 1.09 -23.00 19.76
C TYR A 142 0.47 -21.61 19.61
N GLU A 143 1.32 -20.60 19.67
CA GLU A 143 0.88 -19.23 19.41
C GLU A 143 0.56 -19.05 17.94
N GLY A 144 -0.65 -18.56 17.63
CA GLY A 144 -1.06 -18.11 16.30
C GLY A 144 -1.26 -16.61 16.29
N TRP A 145 -1.27 -16.02 15.09
CA TRP A 145 -1.59 -14.61 14.94
C TRP A 145 -3.04 -14.33 15.37
N GLU A 146 -3.22 -13.48 16.39
CA GLU A 146 -4.53 -13.11 16.97
C GLU A 146 -5.43 -14.32 17.27
N GLY A 147 -4.84 -15.45 17.67
CA GLY A 147 -5.56 -16.68 17.99
C GLY A 147 -5.94 -17.55 16.81
N ASN A 148 -5.53 -17.20 15.60
CA ASN A 148 -5.71 -18.03 14.40
C ASN A 148 -4.63 -19.11 14.34
N PHE A 149 -5.01 -20.36 14.51
CA PHE A 149 -4.09 -21.49 14.52
C PHE A 149 -3.62 -21.96 13.13
N ASP A 150 -4.22 -21.48 12.06
CA ASP A 150 -3.72 -21.64 10.67
C ASP A 150 -2.57 -20.68 10.32
N LEU A 151 -2.32 -19.68 11.19
CA LEU A 151 -1.27 -18.69 11.08
C LEU A 151 -0.30 -18.86 12.26
N VAL A 152 0.62 -19.81 12.12
CA VAL A 152 1.56 -20.22 13.19
C VAL A 152 2.62 -19.16 13.40
N LYS A 153 2.65 -18.53 14.56
CA LYS A 153 3.61 -17.47 14.87
C LYS A 153 5.03 -18.02 14.95
N ILE A 154 5.98 -17.34 14.28
CA ILE A 154 7.40 -17.68 14.31
C ILE A 154 8.17 -16.82 15.31
N ASN A 155 9.24 -17.40 15.85
CA ASN A 155 10.07 -16.75 16.86
C ASN A 155 11.17 -15.91 16.20
N LEU A 156 10.90 -14.61 16.00
CA LEU A 156 11.84 -13.65 15.41
C LEU A 156 13.03 -13.27 16.34
N ARG A 157 13.20 -13.98 17.50
CA ARG A 157 14.39 -13.90 18.36
C ARG A 157 15.29 -15.13 18.22
N ASN A 158 14.84 -16.12 17.47
CA ASN A 158 15.65 -17.29 17.14
C ASN A 158 16.57 -16.99 15.96
N GLU A 159 17.88 -17.16 16.15
CA GLU A 159 18.89 -16.84 15.12
C GLU A 159 18.73 -17.67 13.85
N GLU A 160 18.34 -18.94 13.96
CA GLU A 160 18.13 -19.79 12.78
C GLU A 160 16.93 -19.30 11.96
N VAL A 161 15.86 -18.81 12.61
CA VAL A 161 14.69 -18.20 11.96
C VAL A 161 15.11 -16.94 11.22
N ILE A 162 15.84 -16.04 11.89
CA ILE A 162 16.29 -14.78 11.28
C ILE A 162 17.18 -15.04 10.09
N ASN A 163 18.13 -15.95 10.22
CA ASN A 163 19.04 -16.33 9.13
C ASN A 163 18.27 -16.93 7.95
N HIS A 164 17.29 -17.80 8.19
CA HIS A 164 16.43 -18.36 7.17
C HIS A 164 15.68 -17.28 6.38
N ILE A 165 15.05 -16.33 7.09
CA ILE A 165 14.34 -15.20 6.46
C ILE A 165 15.32 -14.34 5.63
N PHE A 166 16.48 -14.02 6.17
CA PHE A 166 17.48 -13.21 5.49
C PHE A 166 18.03 -13.89 4.24
N GLU A 167 18.26 -15.21 4.29
CA GLU A 167 18.62 -16.00 3.09
C GLU A 167 17.52 -15.93 2.02
N CYS A 168 16.24 -16.00 2.42
CA CYS A 168 15.13 -15.90 1.49
C CYS A 168 15.06 -14.49 0.86
N ILE A 169 15.21 -13.42 1.65
CA ILE A 169 15.24 -12.05 1.12
C ILE A 169 16.41 -11.86 0.14
N LYS A 170 17.60 -12.39 0.47
CA LYS A 170 18.74 -12.33 -0.43
C LYS A 170 18.45 -13.07 -1.74
N LEU A 171 17.84 -14.26 -1.69
CA LEU A 171 17.41 -15.00 -2.86
C LEU A 171 16.43 -14.19 -3.71
N TRP A 172 15.45 -13.52 -3.11
CA TRP A 172 14.49 -12.69 -3.84
C TRP A 172 15.13 -11.48 -4.52
N ILE A 173 16.15 -10.88 -3.89
CA ILE A 173 16.95 -9.81 -4.50
C ILE A 173 17.80 -10.37 -5.64
N ASP A 174 18.47 -11.49 -5.43
CA ASP A 174 19.39 -12.09 -6.43
C ASP A 174 18.64 -12.65 -7.66
N GLU A 175 17.47 -13.27 -7.46
CA GLU A 175 16.72 -13.92 -8.54
C GLU A 175 15.73 -12.99 -9.24
N PHE A 176 14.99 -12.16 -8.46
CA PHE A 176 13.90 -11.35 -8.97
C PHE A 176 14.24 -9.86 -9.03
N ASP A 177 15.41 -9.46 -8.53
CA ASP A 177 15.87 -8.06 -8.44
C ASP A 177 14.87 -7.13 -7.76
N ILE A 178 14.12 -7.61 -6.76
CA ILE A 178 13.11 -6.80 -6.06
C ILE A 178 13.67 -5.52 -5.46
N ASP A 179 12.84 -4.47 -5.40
CA ASP A 179 13.24 -3.12 -4.98
C ASP A 179 12.77 -2.77 -3.55
N GLY A 180 12.03 -3.67 -2.91
CA GLY A 180 11.57 -3.46 -1.55
C GLY A 180 10.65 -4.56 -1.04
N LEU A 181 10.29 -4.42 0.24
CA LEU A 181 9.31 -5.26 0.94
C LEU A 181 8.21 -4.41 1.56
N ARG A 182 6.98 -4.90 1.50
CA ARG A 182 5.91 -4.54 2.40
C ARG A 182 5.87 -5.60 3.50
N LEU A 183 5.95 -5.21 4.75
CA LEU A 183 5.94 -6.14 5.88
C LEU A 183 4.53 -6.27 6.42
N ASP A 184 3.98 -7.47 6.29
CA ASP A 184 2.69 -7.85 6.83
C ASP A 184 2.67 -7.71 8.35
N VAL A 185 1.57 -7.18 8.91
CA VAL A 185 1.35 -6.93 10.34
C VAL A 185 2.61 -6.41 11.06
N ALA A 186 3.25 -5.39 10.49
CA ALA A 186 4.53 -4.89 10.99
C ALA A 186 4.50 -4.47 12.47
N TYR A 187 3.31 -4.09 12.98
CA TYR A 187 3.10 -3.78 14.40
C TYR A 187 3.28 -5.00 15.34
N CYS A 188 3.24 -6.23 14.81
CA CYS A 188 3.49 -7.47 15.53
C CYS A 188 4.96 -7.92 15.48
N LEU A 189 5.78 -7.33 14.60
CA LEU A 189 7.17 -7.75 14.42
C LEU A 189 8.07 -7.27 15.56
N ASP A 190 9.05 -8.10 15.93
CA ASP A 190 10.06 -7.73 16.91
C ASP A 190 10.89 -6.54 16.40
N LYS A 191 11.05 -5.48 17.21
CA LYS A 191 11.76 -4.27 16.79
C LYS A 191 13.26 -4.49 16.57
N ASP A 192 13.90 -5.43 17.26
CA ASP A 192 15.30 -5.76 17.01
C ASP A 192 15.45 -6.52 15.69
N PHE A 193 14.48 -7.39 15.37
CA PHE A 193 14.40 -7.99 14.03
C PHE A 193 14.27 -6.91 12.94
N LEU A 194 13.39 -5.90 13.11
CA LEU A 194 13.23 -4.82 12.12
C LEU A 194 14.51 -4.02 11.92
N LYS A 195 15.25 -3.71 12.99
CA LYS A 195 16.55 -3.02 12.87
C LYS A 195 17.59 -3.85 12.13
N ARG A 196 17.65 -5.14 12.45
CA ARG A 196 18.54 -6.09 11.76
C ARG A 196 18.17 -6.24 10.30
N LEU A 197 16.86 -6.33 9.99
CA LEU A 197 16.35 -6.39 8.63
C LEU A 197 16.76 -5.14 7.84
N ARG A 198 16.58 -3.93 8.42
CA ARG A 198 16.99 -2.68 7.80
C ARG A 198 18.48 -2.69 7.46
N SER A 199 19.33 -2.98 8.44
CA SER A 199 20.78 -3.02 8.23
C SER A 199 21.18 -4.08 7.18
N TYR A 200 20.51 -5.23 7.16
CA TYR A 200 20.79 -6.30 6.22
C TYR A 200 20.44 -5.90 4.79
N THR A 201 19.24 -5.37 4.58
CA THR A 201 18.76 -4.96 3.24
C THR A 201 19.53 -3.76 2.68
N ASP A 202 19.90 -2.78 3.52
CA ASP A 202 20.76 -1.66 3.12
C ASP A 202 22.15 -2.14 2.65
N GLY A 203 22.65 -3.25 3.20
CA GLY A 203 23.89 -3.88 2.77
C GLY A 203 23.79 -4.70 1.47
N LEU A 204 22.57 -5.09 1.06
CA LEU A 204 22.36 -5.91 -0.15
C LEU A 204 22.04 -5.06 -1.38
N LYS A 205 21.17 -4.05 -1.23
CA LYS A 205 20.70 -3.23 -2.37
C LYS A 205 20.48 -1.80 -1.92
N ASN A 206 21.10 -0.85 -2.62
CA ASN A 206 20.90 0.57 -2.36
C ASN A 206 19.43 0.97 -2.57
N ASP A 207 18.93 1.88 -1.74
CA ASP A 207 17.56 2.39 -1.81
C ASP A 207 16.47 1.29 -1.72
N PHE A 208 16.76 0.17 -1.05
CA PHE A 208 15.77 -0.89 -0.85
C PHE A 208 14.67 -0.43 0.10
N LEU A 209 13.42 -0.46 -0.35
CA LEU A 209 12.27 0.02 0.43
C LEU A 209 11.86 -1.00 1.50
N LEU A 210 11.67 -0.53 2.73
CA LEU A 210 10.92 -1.25 3.77
C LEU A 210 9.65 -0.46 4.11
N LEU A 211 8.51 -0.99 3.73
CA LEU A 211 7.16 -0.46 3.96
C LEU A 211 6.43 -1.37 4.95
N GLY A 212 5.98 -0.88 6.08
CA GLY A 212 5.24 -1.69 7.06
C GLY A 212 3.74 -1.51 6.97
N GLU A 213 3.00 -2.58 7.19
CA GLU A 213 1.58 -2.45 7.50
C GLU A 213 1.41 -2.05 8.96
N LEU A 214 0.90 -0.86 9.20
CA LEU A 214 0.52 -0.36 10.51
C LEU A 214 -0.95 0.09 10.46
N LEU A 215 -1.78 -0.47 11.32
CA LEU A 215 -3.21 -0.19 11.33
C LEU A 215 -3.57 1.01 12.22
N HIS A 216 -2.81 1.22 13.29
CA HIS A 216 -3.06 2.25 14.31
C HIS A 216 -1.82 2.51 15.17
N GLY A 217 -1.92 3.46 16.08
CA GLY A 217 -0.84 3.80 17.03
C GLY A 217 0.11 4.87 16.51
N ASP A 218 1.22 5.06 17.20
CA ASP A 218 2.26 6.01 16.81
C ASP A 218 3.23 5.36 15.81
N TYR A 219 3.14 5.77 14.55
CA TYR A 219 3.97 5.26 13.47
C TYR A 219 5.47 5.54 13.66
N ASN A 220 5.86 6.56 14.44
CA ASN A 220 7.26 6.85 14.73
C ASN A 220 7.99 5.70 15.43
N GLN A 221 7.24 4.82 16.11
CA GLN A 221 7.81 3.65 16.76
C GLN A 221 8.41 2.65 15.76
N PHE A 222 8.01 2.71 14.49
CA PHE A 222 8.41 1.80 13.43
C PHE A 222 9.03 2.52 12.23
N VAL A 223 8.49 3.69 11.85
CA VAL A 223 8.98 4.49 10.72
C VAL A 223 10.02 5.48 11.23
N ASN A 224 11.28 5.11 11.11
CA ASN A 224 12.44 5.91 11.55
C ASN A 224 13.71 5.43 10.82
N ASP A 225 14.84 6.08 11.11
CA ASP A 225 16.10 5.82 10.41
C ASP A 225 16.66 4.41 10.62
N ASP A 226 16.26 3.72 11.69
CA ASP A 226 16.78 2.39 12.03
C ASP A 226 15.90 1.23 11.56
N MET A 227 14.63 1.48 11.20
CA MET A 227 13.65 0.44 10.89
C MET A 227 12.99 0.67 9.53
N LEU A 228 11.71 1.06 9.50
CA LEU A 228 10.95 1.20 8.26
C LEU A 228 11.12 2.59 7.63
N HIS A 229 11.09 2.64 6.31
CA HIS A 229 11.06 3.89 5.54
C HIS A 229 9.66 4.51 5.49
N SER A 230 8.62 3.68 5.48
CA SER A 230 7.23 4.08 5.33
C SER A 230 6.30 3.08 5.98
N CYS A 231 5.03 3.45 6.12
CA CYS A 231 3.96 2.53 6.50
C CYS A 231 2.63 2.92 5.85
N THR A 232 1.65 2.02 5.91
CA THR A 232 0.27 2.27 5.48
C THR A 232 -0.40 3.34 6.34
N ASN A 233 -1.04 4.31 5.71
CA ASN A 233 -1.72 5.42 6.40
C ASN A 233 -3.21 5.15 6.57
N TYR A 234 -3.56 4.22 7.47
CA TYR A 234 -4.95 3.87 7.76
C TYR A 234 -5.75 5.02 8.41
N GLU A 235 -5.10 5.92 9.13
CA GLU A 235 -5.77 7.10 9.70
C GLU A 235 -6.31 8.00 8.59
N CYS A 236 -5.47 8.35 7.59
CA CYS A 236 -5.93 9.14 6.46
C CYS A 236 -6.90 8.37 5.56
N TYR A 237 -6.73 7.06 5.35
CA TYR A 237 -7.72 6.23 4.66
C TYR A 237 -9.12 6.40 5.26
N LYS A 238 -9.24 6.26 6.59
CA LYS A 238 -10.51 6.48 7.29
C LYS A 238 -11.00 7.91 7.15
N GLY A 239 -10.12 8.89 7.33
CA GLY A 239 -10.45 10.32 7.19
C GLY A 239 -10.98 10.67 5.80
N VAL A 240 -10.41 10.07 4.74
CA VAL A 240 -10.84 10.31 3.36
C VAL A 240 -12.29 9.87 3.16
N TYR A 241 -12.60 8.58 3.27
CA TYR A 241 -13.97 8.13 2.97
C TYR A 241 -15.02 8.71 3.94
N SER A 242 -14.67 8.90 5.21
CA SER A 242 -15.56 9.48 6.20
C SER A 242 -15.91 10.94 5.87
N SER A 243 -14.92 11.75 5.49
CA SER A 243 -15.14 13.15 5.11
C SER A 243 -16.11 13.32 3.95
N PHE A 244 -15.98 12.48 2.91
CA PHE A 244 -16.86 12.53 1.75
C PHE A 244 -18.27 12.02 2.08
N ASN A 245 -18.41 10.98 2.90
CA ASN A 245 -19.70 10.44 3.29
C ASN A 245 -20.47 11.37 4.25
N SER A 246 -19.77 12.00 5.19
CA SER A 246 -20.37 12.95 6.14
C SER A 246 -20.48 14.37 5.58
N MET A 247 -19.94 14.65 4.40
CA MET A 247 -19.78 15.98 3.83
C MET A 247 -19.09 16.94 4.82
N ASN A 248 -17.97 16.46 5.41
CA ASN A 248 -17.24 17.17 6.45
C ASN A 248 -15.72 17.07 6.25
N MET A 249 -15.16 17.97 5.43
CA MET A 249 -13.72 18.03 5.14
C MET A 249 -12.85 18.29 6.37
N PHE A 250 -13.43 18.72 7.50
CA PHE A 250 -12.68 18.89 8.75
C PHE A 250 -12.07 17.57 9.24
N GLU A 251 -12.69 16.41 8.95
CA GLU A 251 -12.19 15.12 9.41
C GLU A 251 -10.82 14.79 8.79
N ILE A 252 -10.73 14.80 7.46
CA ILE A 252 -9.45 14.49 6.78
C ILE A 252 -8.41 15.59 7.01
N VAL A 253 -8.82 16.89 6.97
CA VAL A 253 -7.87 17.98 7.18
C VAL A 253 -7.35 17.97 8.63
N HIS A 254 -8.16 17.57 9.62
CA HIS A 254 -7.68 17.38 10.99
C HIS A 254 -6.59 16.29 11.06
N SER A 255 -6.80 15.13 10.44
CA SER A 255 -5.78 14.07 10.37
C SER A 255 -4.50 14.56 9.67
N LEU A 256 -4.64 15.31 8.58
CA LEU A 256 -3.49 15.87 7.87
C LEU A 256 -2.72 16.91 8.70
N LEU A 257 -3.41 17.77 9.44
CA LEU A 257 -2.79 18.72 10.37
C LEU A 257 -2.07 18.01 11.52
N HIS A 258 -2.69 16.96 12.06
CA HIS A 258 -2.12 16.16 13.12
C HIS A 258 -0.85 15.41 12.65
N GLN A 259 -0.86 14.88 11.43
CA GLN A 259 0.26 14.13 10.87
C GLN A 259 1.36 15.03 10.28
N PHE A 260 0.99 16.06 9.52
CA PHE A 260 1.91 16.80 8.64
C PHE A 260 1.84 18.33 8.78
N GLY A 261 1.03 18.85 9.70
CA GLY A 261 0.80 20.29 9.87
C GLY A 261 2.05 21.09 10.27
N PRO A 262 1.93 22.44 10.33
CA PRO A 262 3.08 23.32 10.65
C PRO A 262 3.42 23.37 12.15
N GLU A 263 2.55 22.85 13.01
CA GLU A 263 2.70 22.96 14.45
C GLU A 263 3.80 22.05 15.03
N GLN A 264 4.34 22.39 16.18
CA GLN A 264 5.43 21.61 16.81
C GLN A 264 4.97 20.21 17.30
N TRP A 265 3.68 20.04 17.59
CA TRP A 265 3.11 18.76 18.04
C TRP A 265 2.77 17.80 16.89
N THR A 266 3.04 18.18 15.65
CA THR A 266 2.82 17.34 14.46
C THR A 266 3.67 16.07 14.50
N LEU A 267 3.07 14.92 14.19
CA LEU A 267 3.70 13.63 14.43
C LEU A 267 4.67 13.20 13.32
N TYR A 268 4.31 13.39 12.04
CA TYR A 268 4.96 12.71 10.91
C TYR A 268 5.46 13.67 9.83
N ARG A 269 5.75 14.94 10.18
CA ARG A 269 6.30 15.89 9.22
C ARG A 269 7.60 15.35 8.59
N GLY A 270 7.68 15.42 7.25
CA GLY A 270 8.80 14.90 6.49
C GLY A 270 8.79 13.38 6.28
N LYS A 271 7.82 12.64 6.81
CA LYS A 271 7.63 11.22 6.50
C LYS A 271 6.72 11.04 5.28
N HIS A 272 6.97 9.98 4.53
CA HIS A 272 6.23 9.61 3.33
C HIS A 272 5.47 8.31 3.62
N LEU A 273 4.19 8.42 3.96
CA LEU A 273 3.34 7.27 4.29
C LEU A 273 2.60 6.80 3.04
N LEU A 274 2.35 5.50 2.92
CA LEU A 274 1.58 4.95 1.81
C LEU A 274 0.11 5.33 1.94
N SER A 275 -0.40 6.10 0.99
CA SER A 275 -1.77 6.63 0.94
C SER A 275 -2.61 5.82 -0.04
N PHE A 276 -3.80 5.42 0.36
CA PHE A 276 -4.71 4.61 -0.45
C PHE A 276 -6.16 4.93 -0.14
N VAL A 277 -7.05 4.62 -1.07
CA VAL A 277 -8.52 4.72 -0.88
C VAL A 277 -9.14 3.37 -0.54
N ASP A 278 -8.49 2.29 -0.93
CA ASP A 278 -8.82 0.92 -0.59
C ASP A 278 -7.61 -0.01 -0.83
N ASN A 279 -7.74 -1.28 -0.43
CA ASN A 279 -6.77 -2.35 -0.63
C ASN A 279 -7.47 -3.72 -0.56
N HIS A 280 -6.68 -4.80 -0.51
CA HIS A 280 -7.18 -6.18 -0.49
C HIS A 280 -7.86 -6.61 0.83
N ASP A 281 -7.84 -5.78 1.88
CA ASP A 281 -8.38 -6.08 3.22
C ASP A 281 -9.58 -5.23 3.62
N VAL A 282 -9.87 -4.17 2.88
CA VAL A 282 -10.99 -3.27 3.15
C VAL A 282 -11.97 -3.23 1.98
N SER A 283 -13.20 -2.81 2.25
CA SER A 283 -14.19 -2.59 1.20
C SER A 283 -13.68 -1.61 0.15
N ARG A 284 -13.96 -1.88 -1.12
CA ARG A 284 -13.58 -1.00 -2.22
C ARG A 284 -14.24 0.37 -2.08
N ILE A 285 -13.52 1.41 -2.43
CA ILE A 285 -13.99 2.80 -2.26
C ILE A 285 -15.33 3.06 -2.96
N ALA A 286 -15.53 2.48 -4.15
CA ALA A 286 -16.77 2.60 -4.90
C ALA A 286 -17.98 1.94 -4.20
N SER A 287 -17.74 1.06 -3.21
CA SER A 287 -18.79 0.41 -2.42
C SER A 287 -19.12 1.16 -1.12
N ILE A 288 -18.16 1.90 -0.56
CA ILE A 288 -18.36 2.55 0.74
C ILE A 288 -18.77 4.02 0.63
N LEU A 289 -18.56 4.66 -0.52
CA LEU A 289 -19.00 6.03 -0.74
C LEU A 289 -20.52 6.06 -1.02
N THR A 290 -21.21 6.97 -0.35
CA THR A 290 -22.65 7.19 -0.54
C THR A 290 -23.00 7.96 -1.83
N ASN A 291 -22.01 8.63 -2.42
CA ASN A 291 -22.11 9.36 -3.67
C ASN A 291 -20.96 9.00 -4.59
N GLU A 292 -21.24 8.33 -5.72
CA GLU A 292 -20.23 7.89 -6.68
C GLU A 292 -19.44 9.05 -7.31
N LYS A 293 -20.01 10.26 -7.37
CA LYS A 293 -19.29 11.45 -7.86
C LYS A 293 -18.13 11.86 -6.96
N HIS A 294 -18.06 11.34 -5.74
CA HIS A 294 -16.95 11.56 -4.82
C HIS A 294 -15.76 10.63 -5.09
N ILE A 295 -15.90 9.55 -5.86
CA ILE A 295 -14.79 8.61 -6.13
C ILE A 295 -13.57 9.33 -6.71
N PRO A 296 -13.67 10.14 -7.79
CA PRO A 296 -12.52 10.88 -8.30
C PRO A 296 -11.91 11.84 -7.26
N LEU A 297 -12.74 12.42 -6.38
CA LEU A 297 -12.28 13.37 -5.38
C LEU A 297 -11.44 12.70 -4.28
N THR A 298 -11.75 11.44 -3.93
CA THR A 298 -10.94 10.67 -2.98
C THR A 298 -9.54 10.40 -3.55
N TYR A 299 -9.43 10.08 -4.82
CA TYR A 299 -8.14 9.99 -5.50
C TYR A 299 -7.43 11.35 -5.55
N GLY A 300 -8.16 12.43 -5.88
CA GLY A 300 -7.61 13.79 -5.82
C GLY A 300 -7.07 14.14 -4.44
N MET A 301 -7.68 13.65 -3.37
CA MET A 301 -7.17 13.85 -2.00
C MET A 301 -5.86 13.09 -1.78
N ILE A 302 -5.81 11.78 -2.06
CA ILE A 302 -4.62 10.96 -1.75
C ILE A 302 -3.41 11.27 -2.64
N PHE A 303 -3.61 11.75 -3.87
CA PHE A 303 -2.52 12.19 -4.74
C PHE A 303 -2.01 13.60 -4.42
N GLY A 304 -2.86 14.44 -3.79
CA GLY A 304 -2.50 15.81 -3.40
C GLY A 304 -1.92 15.95 -2.00
N MET A 305 -2.33 15.10 -1.05
CA MET A 305 -1.85 15.14 0.33
C MET A 305 -0.42 14.59 0.46
N PRO A 306 0.29 14.85 1.59
CA PRO A 306 1.59 14.22 1.84
C PRO A 306 1.50 12.69 1.86
N GLY A 307 2.40 12.02 1.15
CA GLY A 307 2.47 10.56 1.13
C GLY A 307 2.84 9.98 -0.23
N ILE A 308 2.75 8.67 -0.33
CA ILE A 308 3.02 7.87 -1.52
C ILE A 308 1.68 7.29 -1.98
N PRO A 309 1.10 7.74 -3.11
CA PRO A 309 -0.20 7.25 -3.54
C PRO A 309 -0.11 5.82 -4.06
N CYS A 310 -1.12 5.01 -3.69
CA CYS A 310 -1.27 3.62 -4.11
C CYS A 310 -2.69 3.37 -4.63
N VAL A 311 -2.78 2.69 -5.77
CA VAL A 311 -4.03 2.28 -6.40
C VAL A 311 -4.13 0.76 -6.33
N TYR A 312 -5.24 0.24 -5.85
CA TYR A 312 -5.52 -1.19 -5.81
C TYR A 312 -6.20 -1.63 -7.10
N TYR A 313 -5.74 -2.73 -7.71
CA TYR A 313 -6.22 -3.19 -9.01
C TYR A 313 -7.75 -3.34 -9.06
N GLY A 314 -8.36 -2.78 -10.08
CA GLY A 314 -9.81 -2.75 -10.27
C GLY A 314 -10.49 -1.50 -9.71
N SER A 315 -9.91 -0.85 -8.71
CA SER A 315 -10.49 0.35 -8.10
C SER A 315 -10.35 1.58 -9.00
N GLU A 316 -9.38 1.59 -9.92
CA GLU A 316 -9.17 2.65 -10.90
C GLU A 316 -10.26 2.77 -11.97
N TRP A 317 -11.10 1.77 -12.11
CA TRP A 317 -12.33 1.87 -12.93
C TRP A 317 -13.62 1.76 -12.11
N GLY A 318 -13.50 1.78 -10.77
CA GLY A 318 -14.66 1.81 -9.88
C GLY A 318 -15.26 0.43 -9.59
N ALA A 319 -14.46 -0.65 -9.60
CA ALA A 319 -14.92 -1.97 -9.17
C ALA A 319 -15.49 -1.92 -7.74
N LYS A 320 -16.55 -2.69 -7.48
CA LYS A 320 -17.27 -2.72 -6.21
C LYS A 320 -17.09 -4.05 -5.50
N ALA A 321 -16.89 -4.01 -4.20
CA ALA A 321 -16.98 -5.14 -3.28
C ALA A 321 -16.98 -4.65 -1.84
N HIS A 322 -17.72 -5.33 -0.95
CA HIS A 322 -17.75 -5.08 0.47
C HIS A 322 -16.98 -6.14 1.26
N LYS A 323 -16.29 -5.73 2.33
CA LYS A 323 -15.57 -6.66 3.22
C LYS A 323 -16.47 -7.70 3.87
N ASN A 324 -17.74 -7.39 4.11
CA ASN A 324 -18.72 -8.33 4.67
C ASN A 324 -19.13 -9.46 3.71
N GLU A 325 -18.78 -9.35 2.43
CA GLU A 325 -18.95 -10.42 1.43
C GLU A 325 -17.80 -11.45 1.47
N GLY A 326 -16.80 -11.20 2.34
CA GLY A 326 -15.61 -12.01 2.51
C GLY A 326 -14.44 -11.56 1.62
N ASP A 327 -13.23 -12.01 1.97
CA ASP A 327 -12.01 -11.64 1.28
C ASP A 327 -12.00 -11.98 -0.23
N PRO A 328 -12.57 -13.12 -0.70
CA PRO A 328 -12.62 -13.40 -2.13
C PRO A 328 -13.33 -12.34 -2.96
N ALA A 329 -14.35 -11.66 -2.40
CA ALA A 329 -15.04 -10.57 -3.10
C ALA A 329 -14.15 -9.34 -3.33
N LEU A 330 -13.20 -9.08 -2.44
CA LEU A 330 -12.22 -7.99 -2.57
C LEU A 330 -11.08 -8.33 -3.54
N ARG A 331 -10.82 -9.63 -3.78
CA ARG A 331 -9.62 -10.18 -4.43
C ARG A 331 -9.98 -10.89 -5.74
N VAL A 332 -10.83 -10.23 -6.54
CA VAL A 332 -11.44 -10.78 -7.76
C VAL A 332 -10.44 -10.87 -8.92
N CYS A 333 -10.59 -11.90 -9.75
CA CYS A 333 -9.94 -11.96 -11.06
C CYS A 333 -10.73 -11.12 -12.07
N PHE A 334 -10.06 -10.19 -12.72
CA PHE A 334 -10.57 -9.50 -13.90
C PHE A 334 -9.86 -10.05 -15.12
N ASP A 335 -10.57 -10.32 -16.21
CA ASP A 335 -9.98 -10.88 -17.42
C ASP A 335 -9.02 -9.89 -18.08
N GLU A 336 -9.42 -8.63 -18.14
CA GLU A 336 -8.66 -7.51 -18.71
C GLU A 336 -8.88 -6.22 -17.92
N PRO A 337 -7.95 -5.25 -17.97
CA PRO A 337 -8.17 -3.94 -17.37
C PRO A 337 -9.22 -3.16 -18.14
N LEU A 338 -9.93 -2.26 -17.44
CA LEU A 338 -10.91 -1.37 -18.04
C LEU A 338 -10.41 0.07 -18.00
N ASP A 339 -10.45 0.74 -19.14
CA ASP A 339 -10.19 2.17 -19.24
C ASP A 339 -11.52 2.94 -19.25
N ASN A 340 -11.64 3.93 -18.37
CA ASN A 340 -12.79 4.81 -18.27
C ASN A 340 -12.38 6.22 -17.80
N GLU A 341 -13.34 7.11 -17.64
CA GLU A 341 -13.10 8.49 -17.19
C GLU A 341 -12.36 8.56 -15.83
N LEU A 342 -12.60 7.59 -14.94
CA LEU A 342 -11.92 7.54 -13.64
C LEU A 342 -10.43 7.16 -13.81
N SER A 343 -10.13 6.12 -14.59
CA SER A 343 -8.73 5.72 -14.86
C SER A 343 -7.94 6.81 -15.58
N GLU A 344 -8.57 7.50 -16.55
CA GLU A 344 -7.97 8.65 -17.21
C GLU A 344 -7.70 9.81 -16.23
N PHE A 345 -8.64 10.06 -15.31
CA PHE A 345 -8.45 11.09 -14.28
C PHE A 345 -7.30 10.73 -13.30
N ILE A 346 -7.24 9.47 -12.85
CA ILE A 346 -6.14 8.98 -12.00
C ILE A 346 -4.79 9.12 -12.73
N SER A 347 -4.72 8.82 -14.01
CA SER A 347 -3.51 9.01 -14.83
C SER A 347 -3.03 10.47 -14.83
N LYS A 348 -3.95 11.44 -14.91
CA LYS A 348 -3.61 12.87 -14.80
C LYS A 348 -3.10 13.23 -13.40
N LEU A 349 -3.73 12.70 -12.35
CA LEU A 349 -3.28 12.87 -10.97
C LEU A 349 -1.88 12.28 -10.76
N ALA A 350 -1.63 11.09 -11.28
CA ALA A 350 -0.33 10.41 -11.20
C ALA A 350 0.77 11.22 -11.93
N THR A 351 0.43 11.77 -13.08
CA THR A 351 1.33 12.65 -13.85
C THR A 351 1.65 13.92 -13.08
N ALA A 352 0.63 14.58 -12.51
CA ALA A 352 0.80 15.78 -11.70
C ALA A 352 1.67 15.50 -10.47
N HIS A 353 1.41 14.39 -9.75
CA HIS A 353 2.16 14.00 -8.56
C HIS A 353 3.64 13.77 -8.87
N LYS A 354 3.96 12.91 -9.82
CA LYS A 354 5.36 12.55 -10.17
C LYS A 354 6.17 13.72 -10.71
N ASN A 355 5.52 14.70 -11.36
CA ASN A 355 6.19 15.85 -11.94
C ASN A 355 6.22 17.08 -11.02
N SER A 356 5.79 16.94 -9.77
CA SER A 356 5.78 18.01 -8.78
C SER A 356 6.56 17.64 -7.54
N LYS A 357 7.68 18.35 -7.31
CA LYS A 357 8.45 18.22 -6.06
C LYS A 357 7.61 18.60 -4.84
N ALA A 358 6.76 19.60 -4.97
CA ALA A 358 5.89 20.02 -3.89
C ALA A 358 4.88 18.91 -3.52
N LEU A 359 4.32 18.18 -4.48
CA LEU A 359 3.41 17.06 -4.18
C LEU A 359 4.16 15.86 -3.57
N CYS A 360 5.41 15.59 -4.00
CA CYS A 360 6.21 14.50 -3.44
C CYS A 360 6.78 14.83 -2.05
N TYR A 361 7.34 16.03 -1.86
CA TYR A 361 8.17 16.37 -0.68
C TYR A 361 7.67 17.56 0.13
N GLY A 362 6.70 18.32 -0.40
CA GLY A 362 6.31 19.60 0.19
C GLY A 362 5.65 19.46 1.57
N ASP A 363 5.88 20.46 2.41
CA ASP A 363 5.15 20.63 3.66
C ASP A 363 3.65 20.83 3.41
N PHE A 364 2.84 20.55 4.43
CA PHE A 364 1.39 20.69 4.39
C PHE A 364 0.92 21.90 5.20
N ARG A 365 0.02 22.69 4.61
CA ARG A 365 -0.70 23.78 5.30
C ARG A 365 -2.15 23.87 4.82
N SER A 366 -3.12 23.92 5.74
CA SER A 366 -4.51 24.22 5.39
C SER A 366 -4.66 25.71 5.04
N VAL A 367 -5.37 26.02 3.94
CA VAL A 367 -5.57 27.37 3.42
C VAL A 367 -7.04 27.78 3.54
N VAL A 368 -7.95 26.95 3.02
CA VAL A 368 -9.41 27.12 3.15
C VAL A 368 -9.99 25.81 3.66
N LEU A 369 -10.85 25.87 4.67
CA LEU A 369 -11.49 24.70 5.23
C LEU A 369 -12.95 25.01 5.55
N GLN A 370 -13.84 24.29 4.90
CA GLN A 370 -15.29 24.31 5.08
C GLN A 370 -15.82 22.87 5.06
N ASN A 371 -17.07 22.66 5.38
CA ASN A 371 -17.65 21.33 5.43
C ASN A 371 -17.54 20.57 4.11
N LYS A 372 -17.79 21.25 2.98
CA LYS A 372 -17.91 20.60 1.67
C LYS A 372 -16.74 20.86 0.72
N HIS A 373 -15.84 21.76 1.09
CA HIS A 373 -14.67 22.07 0.28
C HIS A 373 -13.47 22.44 1.13
N CYS A 374 -12.29 22.21 0.59
CA CYS A 374 -11.04 22.60 1.21
C CYS A 374 -10.00 22.99 0.15
N ILE A 375 -9.07 23.85 0.58
CA ILE A 375 -7.84 24.15 -0.14
C ILE A 375 -6.70 23.98 0.84
N PHE A 376 -5.69 23.21 0.45
CA PHE A 376 -4.45 23.09 1.21
C PHE A 376 -3.23 23.30 0.32
N GLU A 377 -2.16 23.71 0.94
CA GLU A 377 -0.88 24.00 0.29
C GLU A 377 0.08 22.84 0.48
N ARG A 378 0.81 22.51 -0.58
CA ARG A 378 2.02 21.72 -0.61
C ARG A 378 3.17 22.62 -1.07
N LYS A 379 4.24 22.71 -0.28
CA LYS A 379 5.34 23.61 -0.58
C LYS A 379 6.69 22.99 -0.22
N CYS A 380 7.63 23.02 -1.16
CA CYS A 380 9.04 22.73 -0.93
C CYS A 380 9.89 23.72 -1.74
N ASP A 381 11.01 24.15 -1.17
CA ASP A 381 11.99 25.05 -1.81
C ASP A 381 11.33 26.12 -2.70
N ASP A 382 11.38 25.89 -3.99
CA ASP A 382 10.96 26.82 -5.04
C ASP A 382 9.58 26.51 -5.60
N GLU A 383 8.96 25.39 -5.21
CA GLU A 383 7.71 24.92 -5.80
C GLU A 383 6.58 24.97 -4.78
N ARG A 384 5.43 25.42 -5.25
CA ARG A 384 4.23 25.54 -4.45
C ARG A 384 3.00 25.12 -5.27
N VAL A 385 2.19 24.23 -4.68
CA VAL A 385 0.93 23.77 -5.27
C VAL A 385 -0.20 23.95 -4.26
N LEU A 386 -1.30 24.54 -4.70
CA LEU A 386 -2.55 24.54 -3.94
C LEU A 386 -3.44 23.43 -4.48
N VAL A 387 -3.86 22.54 -3.60
CA VAL A 387 -4.82 21.46 -3.90
C VAL A 387 -6.20 21.93 -3.45
N ALA A 388 -7.12 22.10 -4.40
CA ALA A 388 -8.48 22.56 -4.16
C ALA A 388 -9.47 21.44 -4.48
N ILE A 389 -10.37 21.14 -3.52
CA ILE A 389 -11.39 20.09 -3.65
C ILE A 389 -12.74 20.64 -3.25
N ASN A 390 -13.75 20.45 -4.13
CA ASN A 390 -15.15 20.74 -3.85
C ASN A 390 -15.99 19.47 -3.97
N ALA A 391 -16.56 19.02 -2.86
CA ALA A 391 -17.44 17.85 -2.79
C ALA A 391 -18.93 18.19 -2.96
N ASP A 392 -19.27 19.50 -3.02
CA ASP A 392 -20.67 19.93 -3.21
C ASP A 392 -21.13 19.72 -4.66
N GLU A 393 -22.44 19.52 -4.81
CA GLU A 393 -23.13 19.54 -6.12
C GLU A 393 -23.27 20.95 -6.72
N ASN A 394 -22.96 21.98 -5.95
CA ASN A 394 -22.99 23.39 -6.37
C ASN A 394 -21.58 23.95 -6.49
N PRO A 395 -21.34 24.86 -7.44
CA PRO A 395 -20.09 25.61 -7.50
C PRO A 395 -19.97 26.52 -6.28
N VAL A 396 -18.76 26.84 -5.87
CA VAL A 396 -18.48 27.79 -4.80
C VAL A 396 -17.32 28.69 -5.19
N THR A 397 -17.48 30.00 -4.96
CA THR A 397 -16.37 30.95 -5.10
C THR A 397 -15.75 31.18 -3.72
N VAL A 398 -14.46 30.92 -3.62
CA VAL A 398 -13.69 31.12 -2.38
C VAL A 398 -12.73 32.30 -2.54
N HIS A 399 -12.56 33.06 -1.44
CA HIS A 399 -11.66 34.20 -1.38
C HIS A 399 -10.58 33.92 -0.35
N PHE A 400 -9.33 33.95 -0.77
CA PHE A 400 -8.15 33.76 0.09
C PHE A 400 -6.95 34.42 -0.55
N ASP A 401 -5.90 34.69 0.22
CA ASP A 401 -4.63 35.17 -0.30
C ASP A 401 -3.82 34.00 -0.85
N ALA A 402 -3.74 33.89 -2.17
CA ALA A 402 -2.91 32.90 -2.83
C ALA A 402 -1.42 33.29 -2.85
N GLY A 403 -1.07 34.54 -2.54
CA GLY A 403 0.29 35.06 -2.61
C GLY A 403 0.85 35.22 -4.03
N CYS A 404 -0.01 35.10 -5.06
CA CYS A 404 0.31 35.29 -6.47
C CYS A 404 -0.96 35.60 -7.26
N GLY A 405 -0.84 36.12 -8.50
CA GLY A 405 -2.00 36.45 -9.35
C GLY A 405 -2.55 35.27 -10.12
N THR A 406 -1.67 34.35 -10.57
CA THR A 406 -2.06 33.23 -11.47
C THR A 406 -1.33 31.96 -11.10
N ALA A 407 -1.86 30.83 -11.55
CA ALA A 407 -1.27 29.48 -11.43
C ALA A 407 -1.66 28.63 -12.65
N VAL A 408 -0.91 27.55 -12.88
CA VAL A 408 -1.29 26.50 -13.84
C VAL A 408 -1.93 25.35 -13.09
N ASP A 409 -3.10 24.92 -13.49
CA ASP A 409 -3.71 23.70 -12.99
C ASP A 409 -3.00 22.47 -13.60
N LEU A 410 -2.32 21.69 -12.79
CA LEU A 410 -1.53 20.53 -13.25
C LEU A 410 -2.40 19.40 -13.83
N ILE A 411 -3.70 19.37 -13.52
CA ILE A 411 -4.62 18.33 -14.00
C ILE A 411 -5.16 18.67 -15.38
N SER A 412 -5.60 19.93 -15.60
CA SER A 412 -6.20 20.37 -16.85
C SER A 412 -5.22 21.08 -17.79
N GLY A 413 -4.10 21.59 -17.28
CA GLY A 413 -3.16 22.46 -18.00
C GLY A 413 -3.63 23.89 -18.16
N ASN A 414 -4.80 24.25 -17.65
CA ASN A 414 -5.36 25.59 -17.78
C ASN A 414 -4.75 26.58 -16.80
N MET A 415 -4.70 27.84 -17.21
CA MET A 415 -4.37 28.94 -16.30
C MET A 415 -5.53 29.24 -15.36
N HIS A 416 -5.23 29.44 -14.08
CA HIS A 416 -6.15 29.92 -13.05
C HIS A 416 -5.75 31.30 -12.61
N ASP A 417 -6.72 32.22 -12.56
CA ASP A 417 -6.56 33.60 -12.07
C ASP A 417 -7.20 33.71 -10.69
N PHE A 418 -6.45 34.13 -9.68
CA PHE A 418 -6.93 34.34 -8.31
C PHE A 418 -7.62 35.70 -8.12
N GLY A 419 -7.59 36.59 -9.13
CA GLY A 419 -8.23 37.88 -9.09
C GLY A 419 -9.76 37.78 -9.01
N GLY A 420 -10.37 38.37 -8.00
CA GLY A 420 -11.83 38.31 -7.84
C GLY A 420 -12.39 37.07 -7.15
N GLY A 421 -11.52 36.15 -6.70
CA GLY A 421 -11.90 34.88 -6.07
C GLY A 421 -11.70 33.69 -6.99
N SER A 422 -11.65 32.49 -6.40
CA SER A 422 -11.45 31.22 -7.11
C SER A 422 -12.76 30.43 -7.13
N GLU A 423 -13.26 30.15 -8.31
CA GLU A 423 -14.42 29.26 -8.49
C GLU A 423 -13.97 27.81 -8.41
N LEU A 424 -14.59 27.04 -7.52
CA LEU A 424 -14.48 25.59 -7.44
C LEU A 424 -15.76 24.99 -8.05
N PRO A 425 -15.67 24.37 -9.23
CA PRO A 425 -16.82 23.70 -9.86
C PRO A 425 -17.43 22.61 -8.98
N PRO A 426 -18.65 22.16 -9.22
CA PRO A 426 -19.23 21.02 -8.53
C PRO A 426 -18.37 19.77 -8.69
N TYR A 427 -18.18 19.01 -7.60
CA TYR A 427 -17.45 17.74 -7.61
C TYR A 427 -16.09 17.84 -8.33
N SER A 428 -15.25 18.81 -7.95
CA SER A 428 -14.01 19.12 -8.66
C SER A 428 -12.77 18.97 -7.80
N VAL A 429 -11.67 18.70 -8.50
CA VAL A 429 -10.30 18.72 -7.98
C VAL A 429 -9.45 19.56 -8.92
N GLN A 430 -8.66 20.46 -8.34
CA GLN A 430 -7.71 21.31 -9.08
C GLN A 430 -6.40 21.38 -8.33
N TYR A 431 -5.27 21.31 -9.04
CA TYR A 431 -3.92 21.40 -8.49
C TYR A 431 -3.20 22.60 -9.08
N TRP A 432 -3.29 23.74 -8.42
CA TRP A 432 -2.76 25.01 -8.90
C TRP A 432 -1.29 25.15 -8.53
N LYS A 433 -0.40 24.96 -9.50
CA LYS A 433 1.03 25.22 -9.39
C LYS A 433 1.31 26.68 -9.68
N MET A 434 1.88 27.38 -8.71
CA MET A 434 2.28 28.77 -8.86
C MET A 434 3.51 28.87 -9.73
N GLU A 435 3.48 29.80 -10.71
CA GLU A 435 4.68 30.25 -11.40
C GLU A 435 5.46 31.23 -10.49
N ARG A 436 6.77 31.22 -10.62
CA ARG A 436 7.65 32.14 -9.88
C ARG A 436 7.50 33.58 -10.37
#